data_fe0f10237fe72ce9b53e97943d1e8f9c
#
_entry.id   fe0f10237fe72ce9b53e97943d1e8f9c
#
_cell.length_a   1.000
_cell.length_b   1.000
_cell.length_c   1.000
_cell.angle_alpha   90.00
_cell.angle_beta   90.00
_cell.angle_gamma   90.00
#
_symmetry.space_group_name_H-M   'P 1'
#
loop_
_entity.id
_entity.type
_entity.pdbx_description
1 polymer ?
#
loop_
_entity_poly.entity_id
_entity_poly.type
_entity_poly.pdbx_seq_one_letter_code
_entity_poly.pdbx_strand_id
1 'polypeptide(L)'
;MSEERRKRQQAKQQEGQPNRLWPKVAIVLVVVAIVAGLLWFLRHKQNSRMDAFARCLGDKGAKMYGAYWCPHCADQKELFGSSEQYLPYIECGIKGSRNLNPVCTDANVKHFPTWQFADGTRVEGAHPLDFLSQTTGCALP
;
A
#
# COMPACT_ATOMS: atom_id res chain seq x y z
N MET A 1 -40.04 28.01 55.39
CA MET A 1 -39.75 28.57 54.03
C MET A 1 -38.25 28.67 53.69
N SER A 2 -37.32 28.38 54.58
CA SER A 2 -35.86 28.51 54.35
C SER A 2 -35.14 27.24 53.81
N GLU A 3 -35.64 26.05 54.12
CA GLU A 3 -34.98 24.76 53.72
C GLU A 3 -35.15 24.42 52.24
N GLU A 4 -36.31 24.66 51.70
CA GLU A 4 -36.58 24.40 50.27
C GLU A 4 -35.74 25.31 49.33
N ARG A 5 -35.51 26.54 49.74
CA ARG A 5 -34.63 27.47 48.99
C ARG A 5 -33.18 27.00 49.04
N ARG A 6 -32.70 26.47 50.17
CA ARG A 6 -31.34 25.91 50.30
C ARG A 6 -31.18 24.66 49.44
N LYS A 7 -32.17 23.74 49.42
CA LYS A 7 -32.14 22.52 48.55
C LYS A 7 -32.14 22.89 47.06
N ARG A 8 -32.93 23.89 46.66
CA ARG A 8 -32.92 24.35 45.24
C ARG A 8 -31.63 25.07 44.86
N GLN A 9 -30.97 25.74 45.77
CA GLN A 9 -29.65 26.34 45.50
C GLN A 9 -28.53 25.32 45.46
N GLN A 10 -28.59 24.28 46.31
CA GLN A 10 -27.63 23.18 46.27
C GLN A 10 -27.78 22.32 45.00
N ALA A 11 -29.03 22.07 44.55
CA ALA A 11 -29.28 21.36 43.30
C ALA A 11 -28.74 22.15 42.08
N LYS A 12 -28.91 23.48 42.03
CA LYS A 12 -28.36 24.34 40.95
C LYS A 12 -26.83 24.46 41.00
N GLN A 13 -26.19 24.26 42.16
CA GLN A 13 -24.74 24.26 42.27
C GLN A 13 -24.12 22.93 41.82
N GLN A 14 -24.87 21.82 41.87
CA GLN A 14 -24.40 20.52 41.38
C GLN A 14 -24.53 20.35 39.84
N GLU A 15 -25.41 21.12 39.21
CA GLU A 15 -25.61 21.08 37.75
C GLU A 15 -24.52 21.81 36.93
N GLY A 16 -23.59 22.49 37.57
CA GLY A 16 -22.66 23.42 36.89
C GLY A 16 -21.18 23.10 36.94
N GLN A 17 -20.74 21.92 37.43
CA GLN A 17 -19.31 21.58 37.33
C GLN A 17 -19.04 20.84 36.03
N PRO A 18 -18.46 21.49 35.00
CA PRO A 18 -17.96 20.79 33.85
C PRO A 18 -16.91 19.77 34.33
N ASN A 19 -17.15 18.49 34.11
CA ASN A 19 -16.21 17.43 34.46
C ASN A 19 -14.80 17.84 33.99
N ARG A 20 -13.92 18.10 34.97
CA ARG A 20 -12.53 18.57 34.75
C ARG A 20 -11.72 17.61 33.85
N LEU A 21 -12.27 16.42 33.60
CA LEU A 21 -11.71 15.40 32.71
C LEU A 21 -12.09 15.63 31.25
N TRP A 22 -13.24 16.28 30.94
CA TRP A 22 -13.73 16.50 29.59
C TRP A 22 -12.75 17.24 28.68
N PRO A 23 -12.14 18.39 29.11
CA PRO A 23 -11.18 19.08 28.25
C PRO A 23 -9.90 18.26 28.02
N LYS A 24 -9.46 17.44 28.99
CA LYS A 24 -8.30 16.56 28.84
C LYS A 24 -8.57 15.44 27.83
N VAL A 25 -9.75 14.84 27.91
CA VAL A 25 -10.20 13.81 26.94
C VAL A 25 -10.32 14.41 25.54
N ALA A 26 -10.89 15.60 25.42
CA ALA A 26 -10.99 16.30 24.13
C ALA A 26 -9.59 16.58 23.53
N ILE A 27 -8.64 17.04 24.30
CA ILE A 27 -7.26 17.27 23.84
C ILE A 27 -6.61 15.96 23.38
N VAL A 28 -6.75 14.85 24.13
CA VAL A 28 -6.21 13.55 23.75
C VAL A 28 -6.82 13.08 22.41
N LEU A 29 -8.13 13.20 22.24
CA LEU A 29 -8.81 12.82 20.99
C LEU A 29 -8.30 13.66 19.81
N VAL A 30 -8.11 14.96 19.99
CA VAL A 30 -7.57 15.84 18.94
C VAL A 30 -6.14 15.42 18.57
N VAL A 31 -5.28 15.17 19.56
CA VAL A 31 -3.90 14.73 19.31
C VAL A 31 -3.89 13.39 18.57
N VAL A 32 -4.70 12.42 18.99
CA VAL A 32 -4.82 11.12 18.32
C VAL A 32 -5.28 11.29 16.86
N ALA A 33 -6.28 12.15 16.62
CA ALA A 33 -6.75 12.43 15.28
C ALA A 33 -5.68 13.09 14.38
N ILE A 34 -4.91 14.03 14.93
CA ILE A 34 -3.79 14.67 14.20
C ILE A 34 -2.71 13.64 13.85
N VAL A 35 -2.30 12.81 14.82
CA VAL A 35 -1.28 11.77 14.60
C VAL A 35 -1.77 10.75 13.57
N ALA A 36 -2.99 10.28 13.69
CA ALA A 36 -3.60 9.35 12.72
C ALA A 36 -3.67 9.97 11.31
N GLY A 37 -4.09 11.22 11.21
CA GLY A 37 -4.13 11.96 9.94
C GLY A 37 -2.75 12.14 9.31
N LEU A 38 -1.73 12.46 10.12
CA LEU A 38 -0.35 12.59 9.66
C LEU A 38 0.22 11.24 9.17
N LEU A 39 0.01 10.16 9.93
CA LEU A 39 0.45 8.82 9.53
C LEU A 39 -0.24 8.36 8.24
N TRP A 40 -1.54 8.62 8.12
CA TRP A 40 -2.29 8.34 6.89
C TRP A 40 -1.75 9.13 5.69
N PHE A 41 -1.48 10.42 5.88
CA PHE A 41 -0.93 11.29 4.84
C PHE A 41 0.46 10.83 4.38
N LEU A 42 1.34 10.46 5.31
CA LEU A 42 2.68 9.96 4.99
C LEU A 42 2.62 8.64 4.21
N ARG A 43 1.76 7.71 4.62
CA ARG A 43 1.54 6.44 3.90
C ARG A 43 0.96 6.67 2.51
N HIS A 44 -0.02 7.57 2.40
CA HIS A 44 -0.61 7.90 1.10
C HIS A 44 0.42 8.48 0.13
N LYS A 45 1.28 9.38 0.61
CA LYS A 45 2.37 9.96 -0.20
C LYS A 45 3.38 8.90 -0.65
N GLN A 46 3.74 7.94 0.19
CA GLN A 46 4.66 6.85 -0.15
C GLN A 46 4.04 5.91 -1.19
N ASN A 47 2.76 5.53 -1.01
CA ASN A 47 2.06 4.71 -1.99
C ASN A 47 2.00 5.38 -3.36
N SER A 48 1.71 6.69 -3.43
CA SER A 48 1.63 7.41 -4.71
C SER A 48 2.96 7.42 -5.49
N ARG A 49 4.11 7.42 -4.80
CA ARG A 49 5.43 7.32 -5.43
C ARG A 49 5.69 5.92 -5.96
N MET A 50 5.33 4.89 -5.20
CA MET A 50 5.44 3.50 -5.63
C MET A 50 4.51 3.21 -6.81
N ASP A 51 3.28 3.75 -6.81
CA ASP A 51 2.37 3.67 -7.95
C ASP A 51 3.00 4.27 -9.21
N ALA A 52 3.62 5.45 -9.09
CA ALA A 52 4.31 6.10 -10.20
C ALA A 52 5.48 5.26 -10.73
N PHE A 53 6.26 4.65 -9.83
CA PHE A 53 7.35 3.75 -10.20
C PHE A 53 6.82 2.51 -10.94
N ALA A 54 5.81 1.82 -10.40
CA ALA A 54 5.23 0.64 -11.04
C ALA A 54 4.67 0.94 -12.44
N ARG A 55 3.97 2.06 -12.61
CA ARG A 55 3.48 2.52 -13.93
C ARG A 55 4.62 2.85 -14.87
N CYS A 56 5.65 3.56 -14.40
CA CYS A 56 6.82 3.90 -15.20
C CYS A 56 7.50 2.66 -15.78
N LEU A 57 7.60 1.55 -15.03
CA LEU A 57 8.14 0.30 -15.56
C LEU A 57 7.39 -0.15 -16.81
N GLY A 58 6.05 -0.11 -16.78
CA GLY A 58 5.21 -0.42 -17.93
C GLY A 58 5.38 0.55 -19.08
N ASP A 59 5.41 1.86 -18.79
CA ASP A 59 5.62 2.92 -19.80
C ASP A 59 6.98 2.80 -20.47
N LYS A 60 7.99 2.30 -19.74
CA LYS A 60 9.33 1.98 -20.27
C LYS A 60 9.40 0.62 -20.96
N GLY A 61 8.28 -0.07 -21.15
CA GLY A 61 8.20 -1.32 -21.90
C GLY A 61 8.68 -2.55 -21.11
N ALA A 62 8.92 -2.43 -19.81
CA ALA A 62 9.21 -3.58 -18.98
C ALA A 62 7.97 -4.47 -18.85
N LYS A 63 8.18 -5.79 -18.72
CA LYS A 63 7.13 -6.80 -18.51
C LYS A 63 7.64 -7.84 -17.53
N MET A 64 6.80 -8.22 -16.57
CA MET A 64 7.10 -9.29 -15.62
C MET A 64 6.21 -10.50 -15.93
N TYR A 65 6.82 -11.57 -16.43
CA TYR A 65 6.15 -12.85 -16.59
C TYR A 65 6.21 -13.62 -15.26
N GLY A 66 5.07 -14.09 -14.81
CA GLY A 66 5.00 -14.85 -13.57
C GLY A 66 3.81 -15.80 -13.54
N ALA A 67 3.70 -16.56 -12.45
CA ALA A 67 2.58 -17.46 -12.25
C ALA A 67 2.03 -17.29 -10.85
N TYR A 68 0.70 -17.35 -10.69
CA TYR A 68 0.00 -17.12 -9.42
C TYR A 68 0.44 -18.06 -8.28
N TRP A 69 0.97 -19.22 -8.63
CA TRP A 69 1.48 -20.23 -7.69
C TRP A 69 2.99 -20.13 -7.42
N CYS A 70 3.69 -19.19 -8.05
CA CYS A 70 5.13 -19.04 -7.91
C CYS A 70 5.48 -18.18 -6.68
N PRO A 71 6.18 -18.69 -5.66
CA PRO A 71 6.51 -17.94 -4.46
C PRO A 71 7.41 -16.73 -4.76
N HIS A 72 8.42 -16.86 -5.62
CA HIS A 72 9.30 -15.75 -5.99
C HIS A 72 8.59 -14.64 -6.75
N CYS A 73 7.47 -14.96 -7.44
CA CYS A 73 6.61 -13.94 -8.05
C CYS A 73 5.84 -13.16 -6.98
N ALA A 74 5.39 -13.85 -5.92
CA ALA A 74 4.76 -13.21 -4.79
C ALA A 74 5.75 -12.29 -4.04
N ASP A 75 6.97 -12.78 -3.76
CA ASP A 75 8.04 -11.99 -3.16
C ASP A 75 8.33 -10.72 -3.97
N GLN A 76 8.43 -10.84 -5.31
CA GLN A 76 8.65 -9.70 -6.18
C GLN A 76 7.50 -8.68 -6.12
N LYS A 77 6.26 -9.14 -6.10
CA LYS A 77 5.07 -8.27 -5.98
C LYS A 77 5.01 -7.57 -4.62
N GLU A 78 5.40 -8.26 -3.54
CA GLU A 78 5.42 -7.72 -2.20
C GLU A 78 6.31 -6.48 -2.08
N LEU A 79 7.42 -6.40 -2.84
CA LEU A 79 8.26 -5.20 -2.88
C LEU A 79 7.50 -3.94 -3.33
N PHE A 80 6.42 -4.10 -4.08
CA PHE A 80 5.57 -2.99 -4.53
C PHE A 80 4.37 -2.73 -3.60
N GLY A 81 4.10 -3.64 -2.66
CA GLY A 81 2.97 -3.52 -1.74
C GLY A 81 1.64 -3.32 -2.47
N SER A 82 0.85 -2.32 -2.07
CA SER A 82 -0.43 -2.01 -2.72
C SER A 82 -0.32 -1.56 -4.18
N SER A 83 0.89 -1.18 -4.62
CA SER A 83 1.15 -0.71 -5.99
C SER A 83 1.38 -1.87 -6.97
N GLU A 84 1.37 -3.13 -6.50
CA GLU A 84 1.49 -4.32 -7.37
C GLU A 84 0.44 -4.37 -8.49
N GLN A 85 -0.75 -3.79 -8.25
CA GLN A 85 -1.83 -3.69 -9.24
C GLN A 85 -1.44 -2.89 -10.50
N TYR A 86 -0.40 -2.08 -10.43
CA TYR A 86 0.12 -1.27 -11.55
C TYR A 86 1.34 -1.89 -12.22
N LEU A 87 1.82 -3.03 -11.72
CA LEU A 87 2.91 -3.74 -12.37
C LEU A 87 2.53 -4.20 -13.78
N PRO A 88 3.44 -4.13 -14.73
CA PRO A 88 3.25 -4.70 -16.08
C PRO A 88 3.36 -6.25 -16.03
N TYR A 89 2.46 -6.88 -15.26
CA TYR A 89 2.47 -8.31 -14.99
C TYR A 89 1.71 -9.12 -16.02
N ILE A 90 2.32 -10.20 -16.47
CA ILE A 90 1.73 -11.18 -17.39
C ILE A 90 1.57 -12.50 -16.63
N GLU A 91 0.31 -12.92 -16.44
CA GLU A 91 0.00 -14.19 -15.80
C GLU A 91 0.22 -15.36 -16.78
N CYS A 92 1.16 -16.21 -16.44
CA CYS A 92 1.50 -17.41 -17.21
C CYS A 92 0.78 -18.67 -16.70
N GLY A 93 0.33 -18.68 -15.45
CA GLY A 93 -0.38 -19.81 -14.86
C GLY A 93 -1.85 -19.86 -15.30
N ILE A 94 -2.32 -21.00 -15.73
CA ILE A 94 -3.75 -21.24 -15.99
C ILE A 94 -4.34 -21.97 -14.80
N LYS A 95 -5.31 -21.35 -14.10
CA LYS A 95 -5.98 -21.96 -12.94
C LYS A 95 -6.63 -23.29 -13.30
N GLY A 96 -6.34 -24.32 -12.51
CA GLY A 96 -6.88 -25.67 -12.73
C GLY A 96 -6.16 -26.47 -13.85
N SER A 97 -5.09 -25.93 -14.41
CA SER A 97 -4.29 -26.60 -15.44
C SER A 97 -2.81 -26.63 -15.06
N ARG A 98 -2.08 -27.60 -15.59
CA ARG A 98 -0.60 -27.65 -15.53
C ARG A 98 0.05 -26.95 -16.72
N ASN A 99 -0.75 -26.58 -17.72
CA ASN A 99 -0.26 -25.88 -18.90
C ASN A 99 -0.06 -24.39 -18.59
N LEU A 100 0.88 -23.78 -19.29
CA LEU A 100 1.09 -22.35 -19.26
C LEU A 100 0.21 -21.65 -20.28
N ASN A 101 -0.07 -20.37 -20.04
CA ASN A 101 -0.73 -19.50 -20.98
C ASN A 101 0.09 -19.41 -22.28
N PRO A 102 -0.54 -19.53 -23.46
CA PRO A 102 0.14 -19.42 -24.76
C PRO A 102 1.04 -18.19 -24.88
N VAL A 103 0.64 -17.04 -24.35
CA VAL A 103 1.47 -15.82 -24.37
C VAL A 103 2.85 -16.02 -23.76
N CYS A 104 2.99 -16.91 -22.79
CA CYS A 104 4.27 -17.21 -22.12
C CYS A 104 5.04 -18.32 -22.83
N THR A 105 4.35 -19.32 -23.39
CA THR A 105 5.00 -20.38 -24.18
C THR A 105 5.53 -19.84 -25.50
N ASP A 106 4.77 -18.99 -26.17
CA ASP A 106 5.17 -18.33 -27.43
C ASP A 106 6.33 -17.36 -27.19
N ALA A 107 6.32 -16.69 -26.01
CA ALA A 107 7.44 -15.88 -25.55
C ALA A 107 8.64 -16.72 -25.08
N ASN A 108 8.55 -18.08 -25.08
CA ASN A 108 9.60 -18.98 -24.59
C ASN A 108 10.08 -18.68 -23.15
N VAL A 109 9.14 -18.28 -22.25
CA VAL A 109 9.43 -18.07 -20.84
C VAL A 109 9.43 -19.41 -20.12
N LYS A 110 10.56 -19.76 -19.45
CA LYS A 110 10.75 -21.07 -18.79
C LYS A 110 10.79 -20.99 -17.29
N HIS A 111 11.21 -19.84 -16.76
CA HIS A 111 11.40 -19.62 -15.33
C HIS A 111 10.60 -18.39 -14.85
N PHE A 112 10.20 -18.40 -13.59
CA PHE A 112 9.39 -17.33 -13.00
C PHE A 112 9.99 -16.83 -11.67
N PRO A 113 9.92 -15.50 -11.43
CA PRO A 113 9.52 -14.47 -12.39
C PRO A 113 10.60 -14.28 -13.47
N THR A 114 10.21 -13.82 -14.65
CA THR A 114 11.12 -13.33 -15.70
C THR A 114 10.74 -11.91 -16.05
N TRP A 115 11.68 -11.00 -15.93
CA TRP A 115 11.54 -9.63 -16.42
C TRP A 115 12.04 -9.55 -17.86
N GLN A 116 11.28 -8.86 -18.70
CA GLN A 116 11.70 -8.51 -20.06
C GLN A 116 11.63 -6.99 -20.19
N PHE A 117 12.70 -6.39 -20.71
CA PHE A 117 12.81 -4.95 -20.93
C PHE A 117 12.53 -4.56 -22.37
N ALA A 118 12.44 -3.25 -22.64
CA ALA A 118 12.07 -2.72 -23.97
C ALA A 118 13.03 -3.13 -25.09
N ASP A 119 14.30 -3.32 -24.77
CA ASP A 119 15.34 -3.78 -25.70
C ASP A 119 15.29 -5.29 -25.98
N GLY A 120 14.34 -6.00 -25.35
CA GLY A 120 14.17 -7.45 -25.46
C GLY A 120 15.06 -8.25 -24.51
N THR A 121 15.93 -7.60 -23.73
CA THR A 121 16.73 -8.31 -22.71
C THR A 121 15.85 -8.90 -21.65
N ARG A 122 16.27 -10.04 -21.09
CA ARG A 122 15.55 -10.77 -20.06
C ARG A 122 16.44 -11.10 -18.89
N VAL A 123 15.88 -11.01 -17.70
CA VAL A 123 16.50 -11.47 -16.47
C VAL A 123 15.51 -12.32 -15.70
N GLU A 124 16.00 -13.45 -15.15
CA GLU A 124 15.19 -14.41 -14.41
C GLU A 124 15.35 -14.17 -12.90
N GLY A 125 14.31 -14.47 -12.15
CA GLY A 125 14.28 -14.32 -10.71
C GLY A 125 13.70 -12.99 -10.22
N ALA A 126 13.54 -12.91 -8.89
CA ALA A 126 13.13 -11.69 -8.22
C ALA A 126 14.32 -10.71 -8.14
N HIS A 127 14.06 -9.45 -8.45
CA HIS A 127 15.07 -8.41 -8.44
C HIS A 127 14.66 -7.26 -7.51
N PRO A 128 15.64 -6.63 -6.83
CA PRO A 128 15.36 -5.47 -6.00
C PRO A 128 14.94 -4.27 -6.86
N LEU A 129 14.22 -3.32 -6.23
CA LEU A 129 13.66 -2.16 -6.95
C LEU A 129 14.72 -1.25 -7.56
N ASP A 130 15.89 -1.13 -6.92
CA ASP A 130 17.02 -0.36 -7.42
C ASP A 130 17.58 -0.94 -8.74
N PHE A 131 17.63 -2.26 -8.87
CA PHE A 131 17.97 -2.90 -10.14
C PHE A 131 17.00 -2.53 -11.25
N LEU A 132 15.69 -2.62 -10.95
CA LEU A 132 14.66 -2.25 -11.92
C LEU A 132 14.72 -0.76 -12.29
N SER A 133 14.98 0.10 -11.30
CA SER A 133 15.17 1.54 -11.50
C SER A 133 16.35 1.83 -12.43
N GLN A 134 17.52 1.24 -12.16
CA GLN A 134 18.73 1.44 -12.97
C GLN A 134 18.53 0.94 -14.40
N THR A 135 17.89 -0.20 -14.57
CA THR A 135 17.69 -0.82 -15.89
C THR A 135 16.68 -0.04 -16.75
N THR A 136 15.64 0.54 -16.13
CA THR A 136 14.57 1.23 -16.88
C THR A 136 14.70 2.75 -16.87
N GLY A 137 15.51 3.32 -15.96
CA GLY A 137 15.58 4.75 -15.72
C GLY A 137 14.37 5.32 -14.96
N CYS A 138 13.53 4.47 -14.37
CA CYS A 138 12.41 4.90 -13.54
C CYS A 138 12.91 5.36 -12.16
N ALA A 139 12.44 6.52 -11.69
CA ALA A 139 12.83 7.03 -10.38
C ALA A 139 12.26 6.16 -9.25
N LEU A 140 13.11 5.79 -8.29
CA LEU A 140 12.70 5.13 -7.06
C LEU A 140 11.83 6.04 -6.20
N PRO A 141 10.86 5.49 -5.44
CA PRO A 141 9.99 6.26 -4.55
C PRO A 141 10.71 6.89 -3.36
#